data_9afd0209035ee973be8717ad41d76e9e
#
_entry.id   9afd0209035ee973be8717ad41d76e9e
#
_cell.length_a   1.000
_cell.length_b   1.000
_cell.length_c   1.000
_cell.angle_alpha   90.00
_cell.angle_beta   90.00
_cell.angle_gamma   90.00
#
_symmetry.space_group_name_H-M   'P 1'
#
loop_
_entity.id
_entity.type
_entity.pdbx_description
1 polymer ?
#
loop_
_entity_poly.entity_id
_entity_poly.type
_entity_poly.pdbx_seq_one_letter_code
_entity_poly.pdbx_strand_id
1 'polypeptide(L)'
;LGAYLKRRVNLALICDKKTTVPADELAHCIRESLTYLTQYGAACSLHQEGKGSVSSRDVQAAYDFFEDCLEAALPSLSALMVRVECGERLSIRLMMEDAAGLPNTDKYGTLGQLIIDDADGELCATLSLNQGGERA
;
A
#
# COMPACT_ATOMS: atom_id res chain seq x y z
N LEU A 1 -9.07 6.07 11.60
CA LEU A 1 -10.13 5.71 10.65
C LEU A 1 -10.61 6.91 9.85
N GLY A 2 -10.88 8.04 10.51
CA GLY A 2 -11.31 9.24 9.79
C GLY A 2 -10.28 9.74 8.80
N ALA A 3 -9.02 9.70 9.17
CA ALA A 3 -7.94 10.15 8.30
C ALA A 3 -7.81 9.22 7.07
N TYR A 4 -7.99 7.92 7.26
CA TYR A 4 -7.97 6.99 6.15
C TYR A 4 -9.12 7.26 5.18
N LEU A 5 -10.33 7.45 5.71
CA LEU A 5 -11.49 7.71 4.85
C LEU A 5 -11.30 8.98 4.03
N LYS A 6 -10.77 10.03 4.65
CA LYS A 6 -10.51 11.28 3.94
C LYS A 6 -9.52 11.09 2.80
N ARG A 7 -8.39 10.41 3.07
CA ARG A 7 -7.38 10.14 2.04
C ARG A 7 -7.93 9.27 0.93
N ARG A 8 -8.72 8.25 1.30
CA ARG A 8 -9.28 7.33 0.31
C ARG A 8 -10.29 8.04 -0.60
N VAL A 9 -11.11 8.92 -0.05
CA VAL A 9 -12.06 9.71 -0.83
C VAL A 9 -11.31 10.65 -1.76
N ASN A 10 -10.29 11.33 -1.25
CA ASN A 10 -9.49 12.22 -2.09
C ASN A 10 -8.81 11.46 -3.24
N LEU A 11 -8.26 10.29 -2.95
CA LEU A 11 -7.64 9.46 -3.97
C LEU A 11 -8.67 9.02 -5.02
N ALA A 12 -9.86 8.60 -4.59
CA ALA A 12 -10.91 8.20 -5.51
C ALA A 12 -11.35 9.37 -6.41
N LEU A 13 -11.42 10.59 -5.86
CA LEU A 13 -11.77 11.76 -6.65
C LEU A 13 -10.72 12.06 -7.71
N ILE A 14 -9.44 11.90 -7.38
CA ILE A 14 -8.37 12.07 -8.36
C ILE A 14 -8.47 11.01 -9.45
N CYS A 15 -8.71 9.76 -9.06
CA CYS A 15 -8.76 8.63 -9.99
C CYS A 15 -10.03 8.60 -10.84
N ASP A 16 -11.13 9.16 -10.34
CA ASP A 16 -12.42 9.11 -11.02
C ASP A 16 -12.39 9.80 -12.38
N LYS A 17 -11.57 10.83 -12.52
CA LYS A 17 -11.48 11.62 -13.76
C LYS A 17 -10.38 11.14 -14.70
N LYS A 18 -9.58 10.14 -14.30
CA LYS A 18 -8.42 9.70 -15.03
C LYS A 18 -8.31 8.18 -15.02
N THR A 19 -7.89 7.61 -16.14
CA THR A 19 -7.60 6.17 -16.20
C THR A 19 -6.21 5.85 -15.66
N THR A 20 -5.31 6.83 -15.69
CA THR A 20 -3.96 6.70 -15.12
C THR A 20 -3.66 7.93 -14.27
N VAL A 21 -2.83 7.74 -13.26
CA VAL A 21 -2.36 8.82 -12.39
C VAL A 21 -0.86 8.67 -12.19
N PRO A 22 -0.15 9.76 -11.84
CA PRO A 22 1.26 9.65 -11.52
C PRO A 22 1.49 8.73 -10.31
N ALA A 23 2.53 7.93 -10.36
CA ALA A 23 2.89 7.06 -9.25
C ALA A 23 3.10 7.83 -7.95
N ASP A 24 3.49 9.10 -8.05
CA ASP A 24 3.71 9.96 -6.88
C ASP A 24 2.44 10.18 -6.05
N GLU A 25 1.25 10.03 -6.65
CA GLU A 25 0.01 10.17 -5.90
C GLU A 25 -0.13 9.07 -4.84
N LEU A 26 0.23 7.84 -5.20
CA LEU A 26 0.22 6.73 -4.25
C LEU A 26 1.25 6.98 -3.13
N ALA A 27 2.46 7.37 -3.50
CA ALA A 27 3.51 7.65 -2.53
C ALA A 27 3.11 8.77 -1.59
N HIS A 28 2.44 9.80 -2.11
CA HIS A 28 1.97 10.91 -1.29
C HIS A 28 0.96 10.45 -0.23
N CYS A 29 -0.01 9.65 -0.63
CA CYS A 29 -1.02 9.13 0.30
C CYS A 29 -0.38 8.25 1.38
N ILE A 30 0.56 7.39 0.99
CA ILE A 30 1.25 6.54 1.95
C ILE A 30 2.08 7.39 2.92
N ARG A 31 2.78 8.39 2.41
CA ARG A 31 3.64 9.25 3.22
C ARG A 31 2.84 9.99 4.29
N GLU A 32 1.62 10.41 3.98
CA GLU A 32 0.76 11.04 4.98
C GLU A 32 0.44 10.07 6.12
N SER A 33 0.14 8.82 5.79
CA SER A 33 -0.13 7.79 6.81
C SER A 33 1.10 7.53 7.66
N LEU A 34 2.29 7.47 7.03
CA LEU A 34 3.53 7.22 7.76
C LEU A 34 3.88 8.35 8.71
N THR A 35 3.61 9.59 8.30
CA THR A 35 3.82 10.76 9.17
C THR A 35 2.96 10.65 10.43
N TYR A 36 1.72 10.22 10.28
CA TYR A 36 0.82 10.01 11.39
C TYR A 36 1.35 8.93 12.34
N LEU A 37 1.79 7.81 11.79
CA LEU A 37 2.33 6.69 12.59
C LEU A 37 3.59 7.07 13.35
N THR A 38 4.44 7.87 12.74
CA THR A 38 5.68 8.32 13.39
C THR A 38 5.37 9.09 14.67
N GLN A 39 4.27 9.84 14.69
CA GLN A 39 3.84 10.56 15.87
C GLN A 39 3.44 9.63 17.01
N TYR A 40 3.10 8.39 16.70
CA TYR A 40 2.75 7.38 17.70
C TYR A 40 3.92 6.49 18.09
N GLY A 41 5.12 6.81 17.60
CA GLY A 41 6.34 6.13 18.00
C GLY A 41 6.81 5.01 17.09
N ALA A 42 6.11 4.71 16.01
CA ALA A 42 6.57 3.70 15.07
C ALA A 42 7.68 4.27 14.17
N ALA A 43 8.69 3.47 13.89
CA ALA A 43 9.75 3.85 12.96
C ALA A 43 9.28 3.54 11.53
N CYS A 44 9.14 4.56 10.71
CA CYS A 44 8.58 4.40 9.36
C CYS A 44 9.50 4.93 8.28
N SER A 45 9.51 4.25 7.14
CA SER A 45 10.22 4.73 5.95
C SER A 45 9.46 4.34 4.69
N LEU A 46 9.65 5.14 3.64
CA LEU A 46 9.06 4.89 2.33
C LEU A 46 10.13 5.01 1.28
N HIS A 47 10.19 4.02 0.40
CA HIS A 47 11.10 4.04 -0.73
C HIS A 47 10.29 3.81 -2.00
N GLN A 48 10.45 4.68 -2.99
CA GLN A 48 9.78 4.55 -4.28
C GLN A 48 10.82 4.36 -5.37
N GLU A 49 10.61 3.34 -6.20
CA GLU A 49 11.43 3.12 -7.39
C GLU A 49 10.57 3.23 -8.63
N GLY A 50 11.15 3.84 -9.66
CA GLY A 50 10.44 4.06 -10.91
C GLY A 50 9.55 5.28 -10.85
N LYS A 51 9.20 5.77 -12.01
CA LYS A 51 8.37 6.96 -12.18
C LYS A 51 7.40 6.71 -13.32
N GLY A 52 6.45 7.60 -13.46
CA GLY A 52 5.50 7.54 -14.55
C GLY A 52 4.09 7.40 -14.05
N SER A 53 3.21 7.06 -14.96
CA SER A 53 1.79 6.92 -14.67
C SER A 53 1.43 5.46 -14.48
N VAL A 54 0.53 5.21 -13.55
CA VAL A 54 0.01 3.88 -13.27
C VAL A 54 -1.51 3.90 -13.37
N SER A 55 -2.11 2.73 -13.59
CA SER A 55 -3.55 2.61 -13.65
C SER A 55 -4.19 3.14 -12.37
N SER A 56 -5.25 3.95 -12.51
CA SER A 56 -6.00 4.44 -11.36
C SER A 56 -6.52 3.30 -10.49
N ARG A 57 -6.94 2.21 -11.13
CA ARG A 57 -7.42 1.01 -10.42
C ARG A 57 -6.31 0.42 -9.56
N ASP A 58 -5.10 0.33 -10.11
CA ASP A 58 -3.98 -0.26 -9.40
C ASP A 58 -3.53 0.61 -8.23
N VAL A 59 -3.54 1.94 -8.41
CA VAL A 59 -3.20 2.86 -7.32
C VAL A 59 -4.18 2.70 -6.16
N GLN A 60 -5.47 2.62 -6.46
CA GLN A 60 -6.48 2.44 -5.43
C GLN A 60 -6.35 1.10 -4.73
N ALA A 61 -6.10 0.03 -5.49
CA ALA A 61 -5.92 -1.31 -4.92
C ALA A 61 -4.69 -1.37 -4.02
N ALA A 62 -3.59 -0.77 -4.45
CA ALA A 62 -2.36 -0.75 -3.66
C ALA A 62 -2.55 0.03 -2.37
N TYR A 63 -3.24 1.16 -2.43
CA TYR A 63 -3.47 1.95 -1.23
C TYR A 63 -4.40 1.24 -0.25
N ASP A 64 -5.46 0.60 -0.75
CA ASP A 64 -6.36 -0.18 0.10
C ASP A 64 -5.62 -1.33 0.77
N PHE A 65 -4.74 -2.01 0.03
CA PHE A 65 -3.91 -3.07 0.58
C PHE A 65 -3.02 -2.55 1.71
N PHE A 66 -2.37 -1.42 1.49
CA PHE A 66 -1.53 -0.77 2.49
C PHE A 66 -2.32 -0.49 3.76
N GLU A 67 -3.48 0.14 3.64
CA GLU A 67 -4.27 0.53 4.80
C GLU A 67 -4.86 -0.69 5.53
N ASP A 68 -5.28 -1.72 4.80
CA ASP A 68 -5.79 -2.94 5.42
C ASP A 68 -4.70 -3.65 6.23
N CYS A 69 -3.50 -3.75 5.68
CA CYS A 69 -2.37 -4.35 6.39
C CYS A 69 -2.00 -3.53 7.62
N LEU A 70 -1.99 -2.20 7.47
CA LEU A 70 -1.64 -1.30 8.55
C LEU A 70 -2.63 -1.42 9.71
N GLU A 71 -3.92 -1.42 9.40
CA GLU A 71 -4.96 -1.51 10.42
C GLU A 71 -4.84 -2.80 11.23
N ALA A 72 -4.57 -3.91 10.56
CA ALA A 72 -4.41 -5.20 11.23
C ALA A 72 -3.13 -5.26 12.08
N ALA A 73 -2.10 -4.53 11.70
CA ALA A 73 -0.80 -4.55 12.38
C ALA A 73 -0.71 -3.56 13.55
N LEU A 74 -1.53 -2.51 13.54
CA LEU A 74 -1.35 -1.32 14.36
C LEU A 74 -1.20 -1.51 15.87
N PRO A 75 -1.95 -2.37 16.54
CA PRO A 75 -1.86 -2.36 18.01
C PRO A 75 -0.45 -2.55 18.57
N SER A 76 0.40 -3.30 17.89
CA SER A 76 1.74 -3.59 18.38
C SER A 76 2.86 -3.22 17.41
N LEU A 77 2.52 -2.62 16.29
CA LEU A 77 3.49 -2.29 15.24
C LEU A 77 4.57 -1.34 15.75
N SER A 78 5.84 -1.74 15.64
CA SER A 78 6.97 -0.93 16.08
C SER A 78 7.75 -0.31 14.93
N ALA A 79 7.73 -0.94 13.75
CA ALA A 79 8.44 -0.42 12.59
C ALA A 79 7.73 -0.85 11.31
N LEU A 80 7.76 0.04 10.32
CA LEU A 80 7.15 -0.20 9.02
C LEU A 80 8.02 0.39 7.92
N MET A 81 8.42 -0.45 6.98
CA MET A 81 9.11 0.00 5.78
C MET A 81 8.22 -0.31 4.59
N VAL A 82 7.94 0.70 3.77
CA VAL A 82 7.12 0.55 2.58
C VAL A 82 7.98 0.77 1.34
N ARG A 83 7.86 -0.14 0.39
CA ARG A 83 8.54 0.00 -0.90
C ARG A 83 7.50 -0.06 -2.00
N VAL A 84 7.51 0.94 -2.86
CA VAL A 84 6.64 1.03 -4.02
C VAL A 84 7.51 0.96 -5.26
N GLU A 85 7.23 0.01 -6.14
CA GLU A 85 7.96 -0.14 -7.39
C GLU A 85 7.01 0.04 -8.56
N CYS A 86 7.38 0.94 -9.46
CA CYS A 86 6.60 1.25 -10.66
C CYS A 86 7.42 0.87 -11.88
N GLY A 87 6.97 -0.14 -12.58
CA GLY A 87 7.61 -0.62 -13.81
C GLY A 87 6.53 -1.17 -14.70
N GLU A 88 6.73 -2.37 -15.22
CA GLU A 88 5.69 -3.06 -15.99
C GLU A 88 4.45 -3.29 -15.12
N ARG A 89 4.67 -3.48 -13.83
CA ARG A 89 3.60 -3.67 -12.85
C ARG A 89 3.83 -2.74 -11.68
N LEU A 90 2.75 -2.37 -11.04
CA LEU A 90 2.83 -1.67 -9.76
C LEU A 90 2.96 -2.72 -8.67
N SER A 91 3.96 -2.58 -7.83
CA SER A 91 4.19 -3.48 -6.70
C SER A 91 4.34 -2.68 -5.43
N ILE A 92 3.73 -3.17 -4.36
CA ILE A 92 3.87 -2.55 -3.04
C ILE A 92 4.29 -3.62 -2.04
N ARG A 93 5.30 -3.31 -1.25
CA ARG A 93 5.85 -4.22 -0.25
C ARG A 93 5.87 -3.53 1.11
N LEU A 94 5.33 -4.21 2.10
CA LEU A 94 5.35 -3.74 3.47
C LEU A 94 6.17 -4.70 4.31
N MET A 95 7.18 -4.18 5.00
CA MET A 95 7.96 -4.92 5.98
C MET A 95 7.64 -4.36 7.34
N MET A 96 7.10 -5.21 8.22
CA MET A 96 6.52 -4.79 9.49
C MET A 96 7.16 -5.55 10.63
N GLU A 97 7.58 -4.83 11.68
CA GLU A 97 8.07 -5.43 12.90
C GLU A 97 7.00 -5.33 13.99
N ASP A 98 6.82 -6.43 14.71
CA ASP A 98 5.85 -6.52 15.81
C ASP A 98 4.41 -6.27 15.37
N ALA A 99 4.08 -6.66 14.14
CA ALA A 99 2.72 -6.55 13.66
C ALA A 99 1.79 -7.49 14.42
N ALA A 100 0.61 -6.99 14.78
CA ALA A 100 -0.38 -7.80 15.49
C ALA A 100 -0.94 -8.93 14.62
N GLY A 101 -1.03 -8.70 13.32
CA GLY A 101 -1.53 -9.69 12.39
C GLY A 101 -1.68 -9.10 10.99
N LEU A 102 -2.28 -9.90 10.10
CA LEU A 102 -2.63 -9.47 8.77
C LEU A 102 -4.15 -9.52 8.58
N PRO A 103 -4.71 -8.66 7.72
CA PRO A 103 -6.13 -8.72 7.40
C PRO A 103 -6.42 -9.91 6.50
N ASN A 104 -7.70 -10.13 6.21
CA ASN A 104 -8.10 -11.05 5.16
C ASN A 104 -7.67 -10.45 3.82
N THR A 105 -6.78 -11.16 3.12
CA THR A 105 -6.19 -10.66 1.87
C THR A 105 -6.74 -11.37 0.63
N ASP A 106 -7.77 -12.18 0.76
CA ASP A 106 -8.30 -12.98 -0.36
C ASP A 106 -8.67 -12.13 -1.56
N LYS A 107 -9.24 -10.95 -1.33
CA LYS A 107 -9.64 -10.05 -2.42
C LYS A 107 -8.47 -9.57 -3.26
N TYR A 108 -7.27 -9.55 -2.69
CA TYR A 108 -6.09 -9.05 -3.41
C TYR A 108 -5.46 -10.12 -4.30
N GLY A 109 -5.68 -11.38 -3.99
CA GLY A 109 -5.16 -12.48 -4.80
C GLY A 109 -5.73 -12.52 -6.21
N THR A 110 -6.92 -11.94 -6.42
CA THR A 110 -7.53 -11.85 -7.74
C THR A 110 -7.00 -10.67 -8.56
N LEU A 111 -6.35 -9.70 -7.90
CA LEU A 111 -5.84 -8.50 -8.54
C LEU A 111 -4.39 -8.64 -8.98
N GLY A 112 -3.68 -9.60 -8.45
CA GLY A 112 -2.28 -9.78 -8.75
C GLY A 112 -1.69 -10.92 -7.94
N GLN A 113 -0.38 -10.90 -7.80
CA GLN A 113 0.35 -11.89 -7.01
C GLN A 113 0.59 -11.35 -5.62
N LEU A 114 0.14 -12.10 -4.62
CA LEU A 114 0.32 -11.76 -3.22
C LEU A 114 1.27 -12.74 -2.57
N ILE A 115 2.33 -12.23 -1.94
CA ILE A 115 3.31 -13.04 -1.23
C ILE A 115 3.39 -12.54 0.19
N ILE A 116 3.21 -13.45 1.16
CA ILE A 116 3.31 -13.13 2.57
C ILE A 116 4.37 -14.02 3.19
N ASP A 117 5.31 -13.39 3.90
CA ASP A 117 6.42 -14.08 4.53
C ASP A 117 6.49 -13.61 5.98
N ASP A 118 6.44 -14.55 6.92
CA ASP A 118 6.45 -14.27 8.35
C ASP A 118 7.61 -15.03 8.98
N ALA A 119 8.60 -14.31 9.47
CA ALA A 119 9.78 -14.91 10.07
C ALA A 119 10.35 -14.02 11.18
N ASP A 120 10.60 -14.60 12.33
CA ASP A 120 11.32 -13.96 13.44
C ASP A 120 10.75 -12.60 13.87
N GLY A 121 9.44 -12.50 13.95
CA GLY A 121 8.79 -11.26 14.37
C GLY A 121 8.68 -10.21 13.28
N GLU A 122 9.18 -10.51 12.09
CA GLU A 122 9.06 -9.63 10.94
C GLU A 122 8.07 -10.21 9.95
N LEU A 123 7.13 -9.40 9.54
CA LEU A 123 6.09 -9.78 8.59
C LEU A 123 6.27 -8.98 7.31
N CYS A 124 6.38 -9.67 6.20
CA CYS A 124 6.57 -9.04 4.90
C CYS A 124 5.42 -9.40 3.99
N ALA A 125 4.71 -8.41 3.49
CA ALA A 125 3.59 -8.60 2.57
C ALA A 125 3.87 -7.84 1.27
N THR A 126 3.79 -8.54 0.15
CA THR A 126 4.05 -7.95 -1.16
C THR A 126 2.87 -8.23 -2.08
N LEU A 127 2.33 -7.17 -2.67
CA LEU A 127 1.29 -7.28 -3.69
C LEU A 127 1.84 -6.72 -4.99
N SER A 128 1.92 -7.57 -6.02
CA SER A 128 2.31 -7.16 -7.37
C SER A 128 1.06 -7.22 -8.23
N LEU A 129 0.58 -6.06 -8.64
CA LEU A 129 -0.68 -5.97 -9.38
C LEU A 129 -0.48 -6.34 -10.84
N ASN A 130 -1.45 -7.02 -11.42
CA ASN A 130 -1.43 -7.33 -12.84
C ASN A 130 -1.58 -6.02 -13.63
N GLN A 131 -0.98 -5.98 -14.83
CA GLN A 131 -1.19 -4.84 -15.71
C GLN A 131 -2.67 -4.69 -16.03
N GLY A 132 -3.14 -3.45 -16.07
CA GLY A 132 -4.54 -3.17 -16.30
C GLY A 132 -5.11 -3.81 -17.57
N GLY A 133 -4.32 -3.83 -18.65
CA GLY A 133 -4.74 -4.42 -19.91
C GLY A 133 -4.94 -5.94 -19.85
N GLU A 134 -4.23 -6.61 -18.99
CA GLU A 134 -4.32 -8.06 -18.86
C GLU A 134 -5.57 -8.50 -18.11
N ARG A 135 -6.19 -7.60 -17.38
CA ARG A 135 -7.38 -7.90 -16.61
C ARG A 135 -8.67 -7.64 -17.36
N ALA A 136 -8.55 -7.18 -18.55
CA ALA A 136 -9.71 -6.82 -19.38
C ALA A 136 -10.57 -8.04 -19.70
#